data_cef7ee1f922fd910b5489e4049df8cc6
#
_entry.id   cef7ee1f922fd910b5489e4049df8cc6
#
_cell.length_a   1.000
_cell.length_b   1.000
_cell.length_c   1.000
_cell.angle_alpha   90.00
_cell.angle_beta   90.00
_cell.angle_gamma   90.00
#
_symmetry.space_group_name_H-M   'P 1'
#
loop_
_entity.id
_entity.type
_entity.pdbx_description
1 polymer ?
#
loop_
_entity_poly.entity_id
_entity_poly.type
_entity_poly.pdbx_seq_one_letter_code
_entity_poly.pdbx_strand_id
1 'polypeptide(L)'
;MKKLFYLLFTIVLMIGCGSKTGKAISDKDLQAVDSTVDTGIDKHSEAYIRQRIDTIYKTVGKTTYDSEGNEVSYIRNPFNRDSAYCSQRYYALMKEALQLCDEMEEILYDYDNWVCGQDYSDDWSCKVTKVYEMTDSTALVDLAIHNFSDTETTIALRFERDDWYIDDFSPSKDGNDDKKYLRDTIRQCLEKRKKANNQ
;
A
#
# COMPACT_ATOMS: atom_id res chain seq x y z
N MET A 1 8.85 47.76 19.06
CA MET A 1 9.67 48.41 18.03
C MET A 1 9.73 47.47 16.83
N LYS A 2 9.10 47.89 15.72
CA LYS A 2 8.98 47.18 14.46
C LYS A 2 10.31 47.23 13.70
N LYS A 3 10.79 46.13 13.10
CA LYS A 3 11.70 46.18 11.96
C LYS A 3 11.25 45.18 10.92
N LEU A 4 10.67 45.72 9.86
CA LEU A 4 10.29 45.17 8.59
C LEU A 4 11.55 45.00 7.75
N PHE A 5 11.85 43.76 7.28
CA PHE A 5 12.89 43.55 6.27
C PHE A 5 12.23 43.10 4.99
N TYR A 6 12.16 44.03 4.03
CA TYR A 6 11.86 43.73 2.61
C TYR A 6 13.16 43.25 1.95
N LEU A 7 13.15 42.09 1.35
CA LEU A 7 14.20 41.66 0.45
C LEU A 7 13.64 41.60 -0.97
N LEU A 8 14.03 42.59 -1.78
CA LEU A 8 13.81 42.61 -3.23
C LEU A 8 14.69 41.52 -3.86
N PHE A 9 14.09 40.63 -4.65
CA PHE A 9 14.84 39.73 -5.51
C PHE A 9 14.72 40.21 -6.98
N THR A 10 15.81 40.72 -7.46
CA THR A 10 16.02 41.18 -8.86
C THR A 10 16.13 39.98 -9.80
N ILE A 11 15.28 39.96 -10.84
CA ILE A 11 15.33 39.01 -11.95
C ILE A 11 16.47 39.44 -12.89
N VAL A 12 17.44 38.55 -13.07
CA VAL A 12 18.42 38.68 -14.16
C VAL A 12 18.04 37.74 -15.29
N LEU A 13 17.57 38.29 -16.40
CA LEU A 13 17.39 37.60 -17.66
C LEU A 13 18.75 37.49 -18.36
N MET A 14 19.23 36.24 -18.51
CA MET A 14 20.33 35.93 -19.42
C MET A 14 19.79 35.13 -20.60
N ILE A 15 19.76 35.76 -21.74
CA ILE A 15 19.54 35.16 -23.06
C ILE A 15 20.90 34.64 -23.52
N GLY A 16 21.02 33.31 -23.63
CA GLY A 16 22.19 32.65 -24.23
C GLY A 16 21.74 31.62 -25.26
N CYS A 17 21.84 31.97 -26.55
CA CYS A 17 21.65 31.06 -27.67
C CYS A 17 22.86 30.13 -27.80
N GLY A 18 22.60 28.80 -27.89
CA GLY A 18 23.65 27.81 -28.16
C GLY A 18 23.04 26.43 -28.43
N SER A 19 22.85 26.15 -29.73
CA SER A 19 22.34 24.88 -30.24
C SER A 19 23.31 23.73 -29.95
N LYS A 20 22.79 22.65 -29.29
CA LYS A 20 23.19 21.25 -29.61
C LYS A 20 22.07 20.31 -29.16
N THR A 21 21.63 19.51 -30.08
CA THR A 21 20.65 18.46 -30.03
C THR A 21 20.94 17.45 -28.90
N GLY A 22 20.23 17.60 -27.78
CA GLY A 22 20.06 16.57 -26.76
C GLY A 22 18.57 16.31 -26.63
N LYS A 23 18.14 15.11 -26.96
CA LYS A 23 16.74 14.66 -26.88
C LYS A 23 16.31 14.82 -25.44
N ALA A 24 15.55 15.85 -25.11
CA ALA A 24 14.92 16.02 -23.82
C ALA A 24 13.89 14.90 -23.67
N ILE A 25 14.09 14.05 -22.70
CA ILE A 25 13.08 13.12 -22.21
C ILE A 25 12.04 14.00 -21.53
N SER A 26 10.86 14.05 -22.14
CA SER A 26 9.72 14.85 -21.67
C SER A 26 9.20 14.26 -20.37
N ASP A 27 8.87 15.12 -19.40
CA ASP A 27 8.17 14.80 -18.13
C ASP A 27 6.78 14.12 -18.31
N LYS A 28 6.46 13.69 -19.51
CA LYS A 28 5.26 12.90 -19.83
C LYS A 28 5.44 11.38 -19.67
N ASP A 29 6.66 10.91 -19.48
CA ASP A 29 6.93 9.46 -19.39
C ASP A 29 6.86 8.92 -17.94
N LEU A 30 6.54 9.77 -16.96
CA LEU A 30 6.28 9.36 -15.57
C LEU A 30 4.78 9.27 -15.23
N GLN A 31 3.90 9.51 -16.19
CA GLN A 31 2.51 9.13 -16.02
C GLN A 31 2.39 7.63 -16.33
N ALA A 32 2.32 6.88 -15.22
CA ALA A 32 1.60 5.62 -15.09
C ALA A 32 1.40 4.90 -16.44
N VAL A 33 1.99 3.77 -16.57
CA VAL A 33 1.44 2.72 -17.40
C VAL A 33 0.10 2.27 -16.76
N ASP A 34 -0.83 3.20 -16.67
CA ASP A 34 -2.25 2.98 -16.62
C ASP A 34 -2.77 3.12 -18.06
N SER A 35 -2.18 2.33 -18.96
CA SER A 35 -2.84 1.98 -20.19
C SER A 35 -3.93 0.99 -19.81
N THR A 36 -5.12 1.49 -19.48
CA THR A 36 -6.36 0.79 -19.63
C THR A 36 -6.46 0.38 -21.11
N VAL A 37 -5.82 -0.71 -21.44
CA VAL A 37 -6.25 -1.51 -22.57
C VAL A 37 -7.62 -1.99 -22.12
N ASP A 38 -8.67 -1.37 -22.63
CA ASP A 38 -10.03 -1.89 -22.56
C ASP A 38 -10.03 -3.22 -23.33
N THR A 39 -9.65 -4.26 -22.63
CA THR A 39 -9.55 -5.63 -23.18
C THR A 39 -10.91 -6.29 -23.27
N GLY A 40 -11.99 -5.57 -22.93
CA GLY A 40 -13.33 -6.16 -22.82
C GLY A 40 -13.44 -7.23 -21.74
N ILE A 41 -12.45 -7.30 -20.82
CA ILE A 41 -12.48 -8.23 -19.69
C ILE A 41 -13.43 -7.68 -18.63
N ASP A 42 -14.39 -8.48 -18.25
CA ASP A 42 -15.28 -8.18 -17.13
C ASP A 42 -14.48 -8.14 -15.82
N LYS A 43 -14.35 -6.94 -15.23
CA LYS A 43 -13.62 -6.72 -13.98
C LYS A 43 -14.22 -7.44 -12.77
N HIS A 44 -15.48 -7.86 -12.87
CA HIS A 44 -16.14 -8.65 -11.84
C HIS A 44 -16.01 -10.16 -12.07
N SER A 45 -15.25 -10.59 -13.08
CA SER A 45 -14.97 -12.01 -13.29
C SER A 45 -13.90 -12.54 -12.33
N GLU A 46 -14.01 -13.82 -11.96
CA GLU A 46 -12.98 -14.52 -11.20
C GLU A 46 -11.60 -14.43 -11.88
N ALA A 47 -11.57 -14.53 -13.22
CA ALA A 47 -10.33 -14.45 -13.99
C ALA A 47 -9.63 -13.09 -13.82
N TYR A 48 -10.39 -11.99 -13.85
CA TYR A 48 -9.84 -10.67 -13.60
C TYR A 48 -9.30 -10.53 -12.17
N ILE A 49 -10.07 -10.95 -11.15
CA ILE A 49 -9.64 -10.89 -9.75
C ILE A 49 -8.33 -11.66 -9.55
N ARG A 50 -8.22 -12.88 -10.11
CA ARG A 50 -6.97 -13.66 -10.05
C ARG A 50 -5.80 -12.90 -10.66
N GLN A 51 -5.98 -12.38 -11.87
CA GLN A 51 -4.94 -11.60 -12.55
C GLN A 51 -4.54 -10.34 -11.75
N ARG A 52 -5.53 -9.65 -11.18
CA ARG A 52 -5.30 -8.45 -10.37
C ARG A 52 -4.47 -8.76 -9.14
N ILE A 53 -4.83 -9.79 -8.37
CA ILE A 53 -4.10 -10.19 -7.17
C ILE A 53 -2.71 -10.71 -7.52
N ASP A 54 -2.55 -11.52 -8.55
CA ASP A 54 -1.24 -11.95 -9.04
C ASP A 54 -0.35 -10.75 -9.41
N THR A 55 -0.93 -9.72 -10.03
CA THR A 55 -0.20 -8.50 -10.39
C THR A 55 0.26 -7.74 -9.15
N ILE A 56 -0.61 -7.57 -8.15
CA ILE A 56 -0.29 -6.93 -6.87
C ILE A 56 0.85 -7.70 -6.18
N TYR A 57 0.67 -8.99 -5.98
CA TYR A 57 1.65 -9.82 -5.26
C TYR A 57 3.00 -9.99 -5.99
N LYS A 58 3.04 -9.85 -7.32
CA LYS A 58 4.31 -9.77 -8.06
C LYS A 58 5.15 -8.54 -7.71
N THR A 59 4.56 -7.52 -7.12
CA THR A 59 5.26 -6.31 -6.69
C THR A 59 5.72 -6.39 -5.23
N VAL A 60 5.10 -7.27 -4.42
CA VAL A 60 5.46 -7.48 -3.02
C VAL A 60 6.85 -8.12 -2.93
N GLY A 61 7.69 -7.64 -2.03
CA GLY A 61 9.04 -8.18 -1.81
C GLY A 61 10.09 -7.78 -2.86
N LYS A 62 9.71 -7.13 -3.97
CA LYS A 62 10.71 -6.68 -4.96
C LYS A 62 11.43 -5.44 -4.46
N THR A 63 12.75 -5.55 -4.38
CA THR A 63 13.64 -4.42 -4.18
C THR A 63 14.03 -3.86 -5.54
N THR A 64 13.84 -2.57 -5.76
CA THR A 64 14.39 -1.85 -6.91
C THR A 64 15.47 -0.89 -6.44
N TYR A 65 16.51 -0.74 -7.26
CA TYR A 65 17.63 0.16 -6.99
C TYR A 65 17.64 1.27 -8.04
N ASP A 66 18.00 2.48 -7.64
CA ASP A 66 18.25 3.58 -8.58
C ASP A 66 19.61 3.40 -9.28
N SER A 67 19.94 4.33 -10.18
CA SER A 67 21.22 4.32 -10.93
C SER A 67 22.45 4.52 -10.04
N GLU A 68 22.27 4.95 -8.80
CA GLU A 68 23.31 5.16 -7.80
C GLU A 68 23.45 3.97 -6.85
N GLY A 69 22.59 2.94 -7.01
CA GLY A 69 22.56 1.74 -6.17
C GLY A 69 21.82 1.93 -4.84
N ASN A 70 21.10 3.04 -4.66
CA ASN A 70 20.25 3.22 -3.48
C ASN A 70 18.97 2.42 -3.64
N GLU A 71 18.53 1.81 -2.56
CA GLU A 71 17.25 1.10 -2.54
C GLU A 71 16.09 2.10 -2.71
N VAL A 72 15.44 2.04 -3.86
CA VAL A 72 14.20 2.78 -4.17
C VAL A 72 12.98 1.88 -4.03
N SER A 73 12.98 0.98 -3.06
CA SER A 73 11.87 0.08 -2.86
C SER A 73 10.62 0.85 -2.43
N TYR A 74 9.95 1.42 -3.43
CA TYR A 74 8.62 1.98 -3.35
C TYR A 74 7.62 1.01 -2.68
N ILE A 75 7.90 -0.27 -2.73
CA ILE A 75 7.02 -1.36 -2.35
C ILE A 75 7.38 -1.96 -0.99
N ARG A 76 8.61 -1.78 -0.52
CA ARG A 76 9.03 -2.12 0.85
C ARG A 76 8.57 -1.10 1.90
N ASN A 77 8.21 0.13 1.48
CA ASN A 77 7.56 1.04 2.41
C ASN A 77 6.09 0.60 2.57
N PRO A 78 5.69 0.05 3.73
CA PRO A 78 4.33 -0.44 3.95
C PRO A 78 3.28 0.62 3.62
N PHE A 79 3.53 1.89 3.94
CA PHE A 79 2.61 2.98 3.64
C PHE A 79 2.33 3.15 2.14
N ASN A 80 3.36 3.02 1.29
CA ASN A 80 3.17 3.16 -0.16
C ASN A 80 2.43 1.97 -0.74
N ARG A 81 2.77 0.75 -0.30
CA ARG A 81 2.12 -0.49 -0.70
C ARG A 81 0.65 -0.51 -0.28
N ASP A 82 0.38 -0.22 0.99
CA ASP A 82 -0.97 -0.25 1.54
C ASP A 82 -1.84 0.85 0.94
N SER A 83 -1.31 2.06 0.71
CA SER A 83 -2.03 3.14 0.05
C SER A 83 -2.36 2.82 -1.41
N ALA A 84 -1.51 2.05 -2.11
CA ALA A 84 -1.69 1.68 -3.50
C ALA A 84 -2.69 0.54 -3.70
N TYR A 85 -2.70 -0.45 -2.80
CA TYR A 85 -3.39 -1.70 -3.02
C TYR A 85 -4.47 -2.05 -2.00
N CYS A 86 -4.56 -1.31 -0.89
CA CYS A 86 -5.63 -1.49 0.07
C CYS A 86 -6.82 -0.57 -0.22
N SER A 87 -8.00 -0.98 0.23
CA SER A 87 -9.20 -0.15 0.19
C SER A 87 -9.00 1.12 1.03
N GLN A 88 -9.65 2.21 0.64
CA GLN A 88 -9.53 3.48 1.35
C GLN A 88 -9.89 3.34 2.84
N ARG A 89 -10.92 2.54 3.14
CA ARG A 89 -11.36 2.36 4.53
C ARG A 89 -10.39 1.51 5.35
N TYR A 90 -9.79 0.47 4.76
CA TYR A 90 -8.79 -0.33 5.45
C TYR A 90 -7.51 0.47 5.69
N TYR A 91 -7.03 1.17 4.66
CA TYR A 91 -5.84 2.02 4.76
C TYR A 91 -6.01 3.14 5.80
N ALA A 92 -7.18 3.79 5.84
CA ALA A 92 -7.46 4.83 6.85
C ALA A 92 -7.43 4.26 8.28
N LEU A 93 -8.03 3.09 8.49
CA LEU A 93 -8.04 2.41 9.78
C LEU A 93 -6.62 2.02 10.24
N MET A 94 -5.84 1.42 9.35
CA MET A 94 -4.45 1.05 9.60
C MET A 94 -3.58 2.27 9.94
N LYS A 95 -3.73 3.35 9.17
CA LYS A 95 -3.01 4.60 9.41
C LYS A 95 -3.35 5.22 10.77
N GLU A 96 -4.62 5.22 11.18
CA GLU A 96 -5.04 5.69 12.50
C GLU A 96 -4.43 4.85 13.63
N ALA A 97 -4.47 3.52 13.49
CA ALA A 97 -3.88 2.62 14.46
C ALA A 97 -2.36 2.83 14.59
N LEU A 98 -1.65 2.93 13.46
CA LEU A 98 -0.21 3.21 13.44
C LEU A 98 0.14 4.52 14.14
N GLN A 99 -0.58 5.60 13.83
CA GLN A 99 -0.34 6.89 14.46
C GLN A 99 -0.53 6.83 15.98
N LEU A 100 -1.58 6.16 16.47
CA LEU A 100 -1.84 6.03 17.90
C LEU A 100 -0.80 5.15 18.60
N CYS A 101 -0.34 4.07 17.96
CA CYS A 101 0.73 3.24 18.49
C CYS A 101 2.05 4.01 18.58
N ASP A 102 2.40 4.78 17.55
CA ASP A 102 3.60 5.63 17.52
C ASP A 102 3.57 6.69 18.64
N GLU A 103 2.44 7.38 18.85
CA GLU A 103 2.23 8.31 19.96
C GLU A 103 2.38 7.67 21.36
N MET A 104 2.16 6.36 21.45
CA MET A 104 2.25 5.58 22.69
C MET A 104 3.54 4.79 22.82
N GLU A 105 4.48 4.92 21.88
CA GLU A 105 5.72 4.14 21.78
C GLU A 105 5.45 2.61 21.75
N GLU A 106 4.35 2.20 21.11
CA GLU A 106 3.93 0.80 20.95
C GLU A 106 4.11 0.33 19.52
N ILE A 107 4.35 -0.96 19.34
CA ILE A 107 4.45 -1.59 18.01
C ILE A 107 3.04 -2.06 17.61
N LEU A 108 2.55 -1.59 16.45
CA LEU A 108 1.27 -2.07 15.91
C LEU A 108 1.37 -3.51 15.42
N TYR A 109 2.38 -3.81 14.59
CA TYR A 109 2.65 -5.13 14.03
C TYR A 109 4.10 -5.52 14.24
N ASP A 110 4.32 -6.74 14.69
CA ASP A 110 5.60 -7.46 14.61
C ASP A 110 5.62 -8.47 13.45
N TYR A 111 4.65 -8.36 12.53
CA TYR A 111 4.34 -9.33 11.49
C TYR A 111 3.79 -8.61 10.24
N ASP A 112 4.29 -8.93 9.06
CA ASP A 112 3.78 -8.38 7.80
C ASP A 112 2.70 -9.31 7.21
N ASN A 113 1.46 -8.83 7.21
CA ASN A 113 0.30 -9.57 6.69
C ASN A 113 0.42 -9.92 5.19
N TRP A 114 1.19 -9.13 4.42
CA TRP A 114 1.37 -9.39 2.99
C TRP A 114 2.16 -10.65 2.69
N VAL A 115 3.11 -10.97 3.54
CA VAL A 115 4.05 -12.07 3.32
C VAL A 115 3.92 -13.18 4.35
N CYS A 116 3.00 -13.01 5.29
CA CYS A 116 2.80 -13.95 6.39
C CYS A 116 4.09 -14.22 7.18
N GLY A 117 4.85 -13.15 7.51
CA GLY A 117 6.12 -13.28 8.22
C GLY A 117 6.70 -11.93 8.64
N GLN A 118 7.84 -11.97 9.36
CA GLN A 118 8.57 -10.76 9.75
C GLN A 118 9.56 -10.31 8.68
N ASP A 119 9.99 -11.23 7.82
CA ASP A 119 10.99 -11.02 6.77
C ASP A 119 10.63 -11.80 5.51
N TYR A 120 11.41 -11.66 4.46
CA TYR A 120 11.23 -12.27 3.14
C TYR A 120 12.27 -13.35 2.90
N SER A 121 11.83 -14.55 2.49
CA SER A 121 12.74 -15.56 1.96
C SER A 121 13.12 -15.25 0.51
N ASP A 122 14.30 -15.72 0.06
CA ASP A 122 14.77 -15.54 -1.31
C ASP A 122 13.85 -16.23 -2.33
N ASP A 123 13.17 -17.30 -1.93
CA ASP A 123 12.24 -18.10 -2.72
C ASP A 123 10.76 -17.72 -2.46
N TRP A 124 10.52 -16.56 -1.86
CA TRP A 124 9.17 -16.08 -1.60
C TRP A 124 8.28 -16.13 -2.83
N SER A 125 7.09 -16.65 -2.64
CA SER A 125 6.08 -16.71 -3.68
C SER A 125 4.66 -16.62 -3.12
N CYS A 126 3.74 -16.15 -3.95
CA CYS A 126 2.32 -16.12 -3.64
C CYS A 126 1.51 -16.64 -4.82
N LYS A 127 0.51 -17.45 -4.56
CA LYS A 127 -0.40 -18.01 -5.55
C LYS A 127 -1.84 -17.87 -5.09
N VAL A 128 -2.70 -17.36 -5.97
CA VAL A 128 -4.16 -17.38 -5.77
C VAL A 128 -4.64 -18.81 -5.94
N THR A 129 -5.20 -19.40 -4.88
CA THR A 129 -5.74 -20.78 -4.92
C THR A 129 -7.24 -20.77 -5.21
N LYS A 130 -7.99 -19.83 -4.63
CA LYS A 130 -9.45 -19.76 -4.80
C LYS A 130 -9.96 -18.33 -4.75
N VAL A 131 -11.00 -18.04 -5.53
CA VAL A 131 -11.81 -16.81 -5.44
C VAL A 131 -13.25 -17.23 -5.19
N TYR A 132 -13.91 -16.64 -4.20
CA TYR A 132 -15.25 -17.05 -3.79
C TYR A 132 -16.01 -15.92 -3.08
N GLU A 133 -17.27 -16.15 -2.72
CA GLU A 133 -18.18 -15.17 -2.11
C GLU A 133 -18.18 -13.83 -2.88
N MET A 134 -18.19 -13.95 -4.21
CA MET A 134 -18.14 -12.80 -5.11
C MET A 134 -19.51 -12.11 -5.19
N THR A 135 -19.46 -10.79 -5.06
CA THR A 135 -20.58 -9.88 -5.34
C THR A 135 -20.08 -8.75 -6.24
N ASP A 136 -20.92 -7.79 -6.58
CA ASP A 136 -20.51 -6.61 -7.36
C ASP A 136 -19.48 -5.72 -6.63
N SER A 137 -19.29 -5.89 -5.33
CA SER A 137 -18.44 -5.00 -4.53
C SER A 137 -17.49 -5.71 -3.58
N THR A 138 -17.63 -7.02 -3.39
CA THR A 138 -16.79 -7.80 -2.46
C THR A 138 -16.42 -9.16 -3.03
N ALA A 139 -15.28 -9.68 -2.64
CA ALA A 139 -14.88 -11.06 -2.90
C ALA A 139 -13.94 -11.55 -1.80
N LEU A 140 -13.82 -12.85 -1.61
CA LEU A 140 -12.80 -13.51 -0.82
C LEU A 140 -11.81 -14.23 -1.72
N VAL A 141 -10.53 -14.19 -1.36
CA VAL A 141 -9.45 -14.83 -2.12
C VAL A 141 -8.56 -15.60 -1.18
N ASP A 142 -8.45 -16.91 -1.40
CA ASP A 142 -7.47 -17.74 -0.71
C ASP A 142 -6.13 -17.69 -1.44
N LEU A 143 -5.08 -17.54 -0.66
CA LEU A 143 -3.69 -17.44 -1.10
C LEU A 143 -2.87 -18.57 -0.46
N ALA A 144 -2.02 -19.20 -1.27
CA ALA A 144 -0.90 -19.99 -0.78
C ALA A 144 0.36 -19.13 -0.87
N ILE A 145 0.94 -18.82 0.28
CA ILE A 145 2.16 -18.02 0.42
C ILE A 145 3.30 -18.93 0.88
N HIS A 146 4.39 -18.92 0.15
CA HIS A 146 5.66 -19.51 0.57
C HIS A 146 6.58 -18.39 1.03
N ASN A 147 6.95 -18.40 2.33
CA ASN A 147 7.88 -17.46 2.95
C ASN A 147 8.58 -18.15 4.12
N PHE A 148 9.74 -18.78 3.89
CA PHE A 148 10.41 -19.73 4.79
C PHE A 148 9.58 -21.00 5.09
N SER A 149 8.28 -20.92 5.05
CA SER A 149 7.32 -22.03 5.19
C SER A 149 6.06 -21.74 4.40
N ASP A 150 5.30 -22.79 4.10
CA ASP A 150 4.02 -22.67 3.40
C ASP A 150 2.93 -22.21 4.37
N THR A 151 2.17 -21.22 3.97
CA THR A 151 1.04 -20.68 4.73
C THR A 151 -0.15 -20.48 3.80
N GLU A 152 -1.32 -20.95 4.21
CA GLU A 152 -2.57 -20.62 3.57
C GLU A 152 -3.24 -19.47 4.33
N THR A 153 -3.66 -18.44 3.60
CA THR A 153 -4.36 -17.29 4.17
C THR A 153 -5.48 -16.83 3.24
N THR A 154 -6.39 -16.04 3.75
CA THR A 154 -7.47 -15.43 2.97
C THR A 154 -7.35 -13.92 3.03
N ILE A 155 -7.63 -13.24 1.94
CA ILE A 155 -7.82 -11.79 1.89
C ILE A 155 -9.26 -11.48 1.49
N ALA A 156 -9.82 -10.42 2.08
CA ALA A 156 -11.07 -9.86 1.60
C ALA A 156 -10.78 -8.73 0.61
N LEU A 157 -11.53 -8.70 -0.46
CA LEU A 157 -11.44 -7.67 -1.49
C LEU A 157 -12.66 -6.77 -1.49
N ARG A 158 -12.46 -5.53 -1.93
CA ARG A 158 -13.48 -4.54 -2.19
C ARG A 158 -13.28 -3.91 -3.56
N PHE A 159 -14.37 -3.82 -4.32
CA PHE A 159 -14.38 -3.07 -5.57
C PHE A 159 -14.63 -1.59 -5.28
N GLU A 160 -13.68 -0.74 -5.61
CA GLU A 160 -13.76 0.72 -5.51
C GLU A 160 -12.80 1.36 -6.51
N ARG A 161 -12.95 2.64 -6.84
CA ARG A 161 -12.07 3.33 -7.79
C ARG A 161 -11.88 2.56 -9.12
N ASP A 162 -12.94 1.86 -9.54
CA ASP A 162 -12.99 1.05 -10.77
C ASP A 162 -12.01 -0.15 -10.80
N ASP A 163 -11.62 -0.69 -9.61
CA ASP A 163 -10.77 -1.88 -9.50
C ASP A 163 -10.93 -2.58 -8.14
N TRP A 164 -10.26 -3.72 -7.94
CA TRP A 164 -10.26 -4.49 -6.70
C TRP A 164 -9.07 -4.12 -5.81
N TYR A 165 -9.38 -3.86 -4.53
CA TYR A 165 -8.43 -3.51 -3.48
C TYR A 165 -8.58 -4.44 -2.29
N ILE A 166 -7.46 -4.71 -1.59
CA ILE A 166 -7.47 -5.52 -0.36
C ILE A 166 -8.18 -4.71 0.73
N ASP A 167 -9.21 -5.30 1.31
CA ASP A 167 -10.06 -4.66 2.31
C ASP A 167 -9.86 -5.25 3.71
N ASP A 168 -9.26 -6.43 3.79
CA ASP A 168 -8.89 -7.08 5.04
C ASP A 168 -7.89 -8.20 4.80
N PHE A 169 -7.05 -8.47 5.79
CA PHE A 169 -6.21 -9.65 5.84
C PHE A 169 -6.78 -10.66 6.85
N SER A 170 -6.69 -11.95 6.49
CA SER A 170 -7.17 -13.07 7.31
C SER A 170 -8.59 -12.88 7.85
N PRO A 171 -9.57 -12.50 7.00
CA PRO A 171 -10.95 -12.35 7.44
C PRO A 171 -11.46 -13.69 8.01
N SER A 172 -11.97 -13.65 9.23
CA SER A 172 -12.50 -14.83 9.91
C SER A 172 -14.00 -14.72 10.10
N LYS A 173 -14.69 -15.85 10.06
CA LYS A 173 -16.13 -15.93 10.35
C LYS A 173 -16.44 -15.57 11.80
N ASP A 174 -15.47 -15.72 12.70
CA ASP A 174 -15.59 -15.40 14.12
C ASP A 174 -15.27 -13.90 14.40
N GLY A 175 -15.03 -13.11 13.36
CA GLY A 175 -14.73 -11.67 13.45
C GLY A 175 -13.36 -11.35 14.05
N ASN A 176 -12.44 -12.30 14.09
CA ASN A 176 -11.04 -12.08 14.43
C ASN A 176 -10.24 -11.81 13.16
N ASP A 177 -10.63 -10.77 12.46
CA ASP A 177 -9.98 -10.24 11.27
C ASP A 177 -9.02 -9.10 11.63
N ASP A 178 -8.17 -8.71 10.69
CA ASP A 178 -7.20 -7.66 10.92
C ASP A 178 -7.88 -6.29 11.17
N LYS A 179 -9.00 -6.00 10.53
CA LYS A 179 -9.79 -4.80 10.84
C LYS A 179 -10.30 -4.77 12.27
N LYS A 180 -10.66 -5.92 12.83
CA LYS A 180 -11.03 -5.99 14.25
C LYS A 180 -9.84 -5.72 15.15
N TYR A 181 -8.70 -6.32 14.85
CA TYR A 181 -7.45 -6.07 15.56
C TYR A 181 -7.10 -4.57 15.56
N LEU A 182 -7.15 -3.91 14.42
CA LEU A 182 -6.91 -2.48 14.28
C LEU A 182 -7.88 -1.64 15.14
N ARG A 183 -9.19 -1.92 15.06
CA ARG A 183 -10.21 -1.21 15.87
C ARG A 183 -10.00 -1.41 17.37
N ASP A 184 -9.65 -2.61 17.78
CA ASP A 184 -9.38 -2.93 19.18
C ASP A 184 -8.13 -2.22 19.69
N THR A 185 -7.09 -2.16 18.89
CA THR A 185 -5.85 -1.42 19.17
C THR A 185 -6.12 0.08 19.31
N ILE A 186 -6.83 0.68 18.37
CA ILE A 186 -7.24 2.10 18.43
C ILE A 186 -7.97 2.37 19.77
N ARG A 187 -8.96 1.54 20.10
CA ARG A 187 -9.71 1.69 21.35
C ARG A 187 -8.80 1.63 22.58
N GLN A 188 -7.90 0.66 22.65
CA GLN A 188 -6.97 0.50 23.76
C GLN A 188 -6.03 1.70 23.91
N CYS A 189 -5.45 2.18 22.82
CA CYS A 189 -4.59 3.37 22.82
C CYS A 189 -5.34 4.62 23.31
N LEU A 190 -6.57 4.82 22.85
CA LEU A 190 -7.40 5.95 23.30
C LEU A 190 -7.76 5.85 24.79
N GLU A 191 -8.01 4.66 25.32
CA GLU A 191 -8.26 4.45 26.75
C GLU A 191 -7.02 4.74 27.60
N LYS A 192 -5.83 4.28 27.17
CA LYS A 192 -4.56 4.57 27.84
C LYS A 192 -4.30 6.07 27.88
N ARG A 193 -4.49 6.77 26.75
CA ARG A 193 -4.32 8.22 26.66
C ARG A 193 -5.26 8.99 27.61
N LYS A 194 -6.52 8.57 27.72
CA LYS A 194 -7.48 9.18 28.68
C LYS A 194 -7.03 9.00 30.13
N LYS A 195 -6.49 7.84 30.51
CA LYS A 195 -5.99 7.56 31.86
C LYS A 195 -4.77 8.42 32.19
N ALA A 196 -3.84 8.58 31.22
CA ALA A 196 -2.65 9.42 31.42
C ALA A 196 -3.00 10.90 31.61
N ASN A 197 -3.99 11.43 30.89
CA ASN A 197 -4.42 12.83 31.00
C ASN A 197 -5.21 13.14 32.29
N ASN A 198 -5.63 12.12 33.04
CA ASN A 198 -6.39 12.27 34.30
C ASN A 198 -5.54 12.09 35.55
N GLN A 199 -4.24 11.90 35.39
CA GLN A 199 -3.22 11.82 36.46
C GLN A 199 -2.42 13.13 36.57
#